data_797aa8d9c5e1c091e24c99419fd8fc9c
#
_entry.id   797aa8d9c5e1c091e24c99419fd8fc9c
#
_cell.length_a   1.000
_cell.length_b   1.000
_cell.length_c   1.000
_cell.angle_alpha   90.00
_cell.angle_beta   90.00
_cell.angle_gamma   90.00
#
_symmetry.space_group_name_H-M   'P 1'
#
loop_
_entity.id
_entity.type
_entity.pdbx_description
1 polymer ?
#
loop_
_entity_poly.entity_id
_entity_poly.type
_entity_poly.pdbx_seq_one_letter_code
_entity_poly.pdbx_strand_id
1 'polypeptide(L)'
;MATENPFMNALRADNLIDDREIAFVADVTCTNGNRGRVWFFLNGNLLHLYEMAGLANRGAHIETLDLRGAEVLKASSFVLNPTFKLKCGGEVYTFKGFAQAKRVIACITESCNA
;
A
#
# COMPACT_ATOMS: atom_id res chain seq x y z
N MET A 1 0.94 13.75 20.78
CA MET A 1 -0.27 14.51 20.43
C MET A 1 -1.13 13.70 19.47
N ALA A 2 -2.42 13.69 19.70
CA ALA A 2 -3.32 12.97 18.81
C ALA A 2 -3.36 13.66 17.45
N THR A 3 -3.43 12.87 16.40
CA THR A 3 -3.60 13.43 15.06
C THR A 3 -5.02 14.01 14.91
N GLU A 4 -5.10 15.09 14.17
CA GLU A 4 -6.39 15.74 13.86
C GLU A 4 -7.07 15.09 12.65
N ASN A 5 -6.48 14.07 12.05
CA ASN A 5 -7.02 13.42 10.87
C ASN A 5 -7.92 12.23 11.26
N PRO A 6 -9.26 12.39 11.17
CA PRO A 6 -10.18 11.31 11.56
C PRO A 6 -10.02 10.04 10.73
N PHE A 7 -9.66 10.19 9.45
CA PHE A 7 -9.45 9.04 8.57
C PHE A 7 -8.28 8.17 9.08
N MET A 8 -7.16 8.81 9.40
CA MET A 8 -5.99 8.09 9.93
C MET A 8 -6.28 7.47 11.29
N ASN A 9 -7.03 8.18 12.14
CA ASN A 9 -7.42 7.65 13.44
C ASN A 9 -8.28 6.40 13.30
N ALA A 10 -9.20 6.40 12.35
CA ALA A 10 -10.05 5.23 12.09
C ALA A 10 -9.22 4.06 11.59
N LEU A 11 -8.23 4.31 10.73
CA LEU A 11 -7.35 3.25 10.24
C LEU A 11 -6.54 2.60 11.37
N ARG A 12 -6.05 3.41 12.31
CA ARG A 12 -5.35 2.90 13.48
C ARG A 12 -6.27 2.07 14.36
N ALA A 13 -7.46 2.58 14.60
CA ALA A 13 -8.44 1.87 15.44
C ALA A 13 -8.80 0.51 14.84
N ASP A 14 -8.82 0.40 13.52
CA ASP A 14 -9.14 -0.83 12.81
C ASP A 14 -7.89 -1.70 12.56
N ASN A 15 -6.74 -1.30 13.08
CA ASN A 15 -5.47 -2.02 12.92
C ASN A 15 -5.04 -2.18 11.45
N LEU A 16 -5.32 -1.18 10.63
CA LEU A 16 -4.95 -1.20 9.22
C LEU A 16 -3.61 -0.52 8.96
N ILE A 17 -3.16 0.35 9.86
CA ILE A 17 -1.86 1.00 9.77
C ILE A 17 -1.15 0.96 11.11
N ASP A 18 0.18 1.02 11.06
CA ASP A 18 1.02 1.15 12.25
C ASP A 18 1.55 2.58 12.37
N ASP A 19 2.54 2.79 13.25
CA ASP A 19 3.08 4.12 13.53
C ASP A 19 3.79 4.77 12.34
N ARG A 20 4.11 4.01 11.30
CA ARG A 20 4.70 4.57 10.09
C ARG A 20 3.68 5.35 9.27
N GLU A 21 2.39 5.13 9.51
CA GLU A 21 1.29 5.86 8.88
C GLU A 21 1.30 5.79 7.35
N ILE A 22 1.47 4.59 6.81
CA ILE A 22 1.48 4.36 5.37
C ILE A 22 0.07 4.05 4.90
N ALA A 23 -0.56 5.04 4.25
CA ALA A 23 -1.91 4.94 3.70
C ALA A 23 -1.98 5.79 2.44
N PHE A 24 -2.04 5.16 1.28
CA PHE A 24 -1.99 5.88 0.00
C PHE A 24 -2.86 5.19 -1.05
N VAL A 25 -3.21 5.97 -2.07
CA VAL A 25 -3.93 5.49 -3.25
C VAL A 25 -2.91 5.24 -4.36
N ALA A 26 -3.05 4.14 -5.05
CA ALA A 26 -2.20 3.80 -6.19
C ALA A 26 -3.03 3.07 -7.25
N ASP A 27 -2.56 3.15 -8.49
CA ASP A 27 -3.08 2.30 -9.55
C ASP A 27 -2.36 0.97 -9.47
N VAL A 28 -3.11 -0.11 -9.28
CA VAL A 28 -2.54 -1.43 -9.05
C VAL A 28 -2.95 -2.38 -10.15
N THR A 29 -1.96 -3.02 -10.78
CA THR A 29 -2.17 -4.12 -11.70
C THR A 29 -1.53 -5.37 -11.13
N CYS A 30 -2.07 -6.52 -11.49
CA CYS A 30 -1.60 -7.79 -10.99
C CYS A 30 -1.63 -8.80 -12.12
N THR A 31 -0.76 -9.79 -12.08
CA THR A 31 -0.69 -10.82 -13.12
C THR A 31 -1.99 -11.63 -13.26
N ASN A 32 -2.79 -11.70 -12.19
CA ASN A 32 -4.09 -12.39 -12.23
C ASN A 32 -5.29 -11.44 -12.38
N GLY A 33 -5.05 -10.19 -12.73
CA GLY A 33 -6.12 -9.21 -12.97
C GLY A 33 -5.82 -7.85 -12.39
N ASN A 34 -6.40 -6.83 -12.99
CA ASN A 34 -6.20 -5.45 -12.53
C ASN A 34 -7.03 -5.17 -11.30
N ARG A 35 -6.47 -4.41 -10.36
CA ARG A 35 -7.18 -3.94 -9.17
C ARG A 35 -7.74 -2.53 -9.34
N GLY A 36 -7.22 -1.78 -10.32
CA GLY A 36 -7.59 -0.39 -10.54
C GLY A 36 -6.95 0.54 -9.52
N ARG A 37 -7.60 1.67 -9.30
CA ARG A 37 -7.11 2.66 -8.33
C ARG A 37 -7.68 2.33 -6.96
N VAL A 38 -6.80 1.99 -6.02
CA VAL A 38 -7.20 1.46 -4.71
C VAL A 38 -6.43 2.13 -3.58
N TRP A 39 -7.00 2.08 -2.39
CA TRP A 39 -6.29 2.40 -1.17
C TRP A 39 -5.42 1.23 -0.77
N PHE A 40 -4.22 1.52 -0.27
CA PHE A 40 -3.45 0.50 0.43
C PHE A 40 -2.97 1.03 1.78
N PHE A 41 -2.95 0.12 2.77
CA PHE A 41 -2.62 0.43 4.14
C PHE A 41 -1.59 -0.59 4.64
N LEU A 42 -0.49 -0.11 5.21
CA LEU A 42 0.58 -0.97 5.67
C LEU A 42 0.56 -1.08 7.20
N ASN A 43 0.46 -2.31 7.69
CA ASN A 43 0.55 -2.58 9.12
C ASN A 43 1.49 -3.77 9.34
N GLY A 44 2.69 -3.50 9.90
CA GLY A 44 3.71 -4.52 10.06
C GLY A 44 4.12 -5.11 8.72
N ASN A 45 3.91 -6.40 8.54
CA ASN A 45 4.22 -7.10 7.29
C ASN A 45 3.00 -7.28 6.39
N LEU A 46 1.85 -6.69 6.76
CA LEU A 46 0.61 -6.85 6.01
C LEU A 46 0.31 -5.58 5.23
N LEU A 47 0.05 -5.74 3.95
CA LEU A 47 -0.37 -4.66 3.07
C LEU A 47 -1.82 -4.92 2.67
N HIS A 48 -2.73 -4.08 3.19
CA HIS A 48 -4.16 -4.22 2.95
C HIS A 48 -4.58 -3.37 1.76
N LEU A 49 -5.34 -3.94 0.85
CA LEU A 49 -5.87 -3.24 -0.31
C LEU A 49 -7.39 -3.12 -0.16
N TYR A 50 -7.90 -1.89 -0.33
CA TYR A 50 -9.31 -1.57 -0.20
C TYR A 50 -9.78 -0.76 -1.39
N GLU A 51 -11.03 -0.94 -1.78
CA GLU A 51 -11.65 -0.10 -2.80
C GLU A 51 -11.63 1.36 -2.35
N MET A 52 -11.52 2.25 -3.33
CA MET A 52 -11.56 3.68 -3.08
C MET A 52 -13.02 4.15 -3.19
N ALA A 53 -13.61 4.54 -2.06
CA ALA A 53 -15.00 4.99 -2.01
C ALA A 53 -15.13 6.52 -2.00
N GLY A 54 -13.99 7.23 -2.01
CA GLY A 54 -13.93 8.68 -2.00
C GLY A 54 -12.54 9.14 -1.59
N LEU A 55 -12.33 10.45 -1.51
CA LEU A 55 -11.00 11.02 -1.25
C LEU A 55 -10.46 10.67 0.14
N ALA A 56 -11.33 10.41 1.10
CA ALA A 56 -10.94 10.09 2.46
C ALA A 56 -11.77 8.93 3.00
N ASN A 57 -12.21 8.03 2.12
CA ASN A 57 -13.04 6.90 2.51
C ASN A 57 -12.56 5.66 1.78
N ARG A 58 -12.46 4.57 2.52
CA ARG A 58 -12.24 3.27 1.91
C ARG A 58 -13.57 2.57 1.68
N GLY A 59 -13.63 1.76 0.62
CA GLY A 59 -14.78 0.91 0.35
C GLY A 59 -14.55 -0.49 0.91
N ALA A 60 -14.89 -1.51 0.13
CA ALA A 60 -14.76 -2.89 0.55
C ALA A 60 -13.29 -3.36 0.54
N HIS A 61 -12.98 -4.29 1.42
CA HIS A 61 -11.67 -4.94 1.43
C HIS A 61 -11.51 -5.79 0.17
N ILE A 62 -10.38 -5.64 -0.52
CA ILE A 62 -10.08 -6.40 -1.72
C ILE A 62 -9.22 -7.61 -1.38
N GLU A 63 -8.06 -7.36 -0.77
CA GLU A 63 -7.11 -8.42 -0.41
C GLU A 63 -6.08 -7.89 0.58
N THR A 64 -5.37 -8.81 1.22
CA THR A 64 -4.26 -8.48 2.11
C THR A 64 -3.06 -9.29 1.67
N LEU A 65 -1.94 -8.59 1.44
CA LEU A 65 -0.69 -9.22 1.04
C LEU A 65 0.20 -9.41 2.26
N ASP A 66 0.71 -10.62 2.44
CA ASP A 66 1.72 -10.88 3.46
C ASP A 66 3.08 -10.62 2.81
N LEU A 67 3.76 -9.56 3.26
CA LEU A 67 5.01 -9.13 2.67
C LEU A 67 6.22 -9.97 3.07
N ARG A 68 6.06 -10.84 4.05
CA ARG A 68 7.16 -11.72 4.45
C ARG A 68 7.46 -12.69 3.31
N GLY A 69 8.70 -12.66 2.85
CA GLY A 69 9.09 -13.48 1.71
C GLY A 69 8.70 -12.92 0.35
N ALA A 70 8.05 -11.76 0.31
CA ALA A 70 7.79 -11.08 -0.95
C ALA A 70 9.09 -10.53 -1.52
N GLU A 71 9.14 -10.39 -2.84
CA GLU A 71 10.34 -9.93 -3.53
C GLU A 71 10.07 -8.61 -4.25
N VAL A 72 10.92 -7.61 -4.00
CA VAL A 72 10.85 -6.33 -4.70
C VAL A 72 11.56 -6.49 -6.05
N LEU A 73 10.80 -6.42 -7.13
CA LEU A 73 11.34 -6.59 -8.48
C LEU A 73 11.81 -5.28 -9.10
N LYS A 74 11.15 -4.17 -8.76
CA LYS A 74 11.49 -2.85 -9.29
C LYS A 74 10.98 -1.80 -8.33
N ALA A 75 11.78 -0.76 -8.13
CA ALA A 75 11.36 0.38 -7.33
C ALA A 75 11.90 1.65 -7.96
N SER A 76 11.01 2.58 -8.33
CA SER A 76 11.38 3.87 -8.88
C SER A 76 10.59 4.94 -8.16
N SER A 77 11.30 5.88 -7.55
CA SER A 77 10.68 6.98 -6.81
C SER A 77 10.63 8.28 -7.63
N PHE A 78 10.73 8.20 -8.94
CA PHE A 78 10.61 9.38 -9.80
C PHE A 78 9.26 10.07 -9.55
N VAL A 79 9.31 11.35 -9.27
CA VAL A 79 8.11 12.13 -8.92
C VAL A 79 7.04 12.05 -9.99
N LEU A 80 7.44 12.09 -11.26
CA LEU A 80 6.49 12.08 -12.37
C LEU A 80 5.90 10.71 -12.68
N ASN A 81 6.58 9.65 -12.28
CA ASN A 81 6.13 8.30 -12.61
C ASN A 81 6.66 7.27 -11.61
N PRO A 82 6.25 7.38 -10.35
CA PRO A 82 6.68 6.38 -9.36
C PRO A 82 6.08 5.02 -9.69
N THR A 83 6.92 3.99 -9.62
CA THR A 83 6.53 2.62 -9.93
C THR A 83 7.17 1.67 -8.93
N PHE A 84 6.39 0.70 -8.45
CA PHE A 84 6.88 -0.31 -7.53
C PHE A 84 6.32 -1.66 -7.97
N LYS A 85 7.22 -2.63 -8.23
CA LYS A 85 6.81 -4.00 -8.57
C LYS A 85 7.18 -4.94 -7.45
N LEU A 86 6.22 -5.75 -7.04
CA LEU A 86 6.34 -6.65 -5.92
C LEU A 86 5.83 -8.04 -6.33
N LYS A 87 6.64 -9.07 -6.10
CA LYS A 87 6.20 -10.45 -6.28
C LYS A 87 5.77 -11.00 -4.93
N CYS A 88 4.52 -11.40 -4.83
CA CYS A 88 3.95 -11.87 -3.58
C CYS A 88 2.94 -12.98 -3.86
N GLY A 89 3.12 -14.13 -3.22
CA GLY A 89 2.21 -15.25 -3.39
C GLY A 89 2.12 -15.79 -4.82
N GLY A 90 3.21 -15.69 -5.58
CA GLY A 90 3.24 -16.16 -6.96
C GLY A 90 2.71 -15.15 -7.97
N GLU A 91 2.20 -14.02 -7.51
CA GLU A 91 1.65 -12.96 -8.36
C GLU A 91 2.56 -11.75 -8.36
N VAL A 92 2.60 -11.00 -9.46
CA VAL A 92 3.36 -9.75 -9.55
C VAL A 92 2.38 -8.58 -9.50
N TYR A 93 2.56 -7.72 -8.50
CA TYR A 93 1.76 -6.51 -8.32
C TYR A 93 2.58 -5.30 -8.76
N THR A 94 1.98 -4.43 -9.56
CA THR A 94 2.62 -3.19 -9.98
C THR A 94 1.80 -2.02 -9.44
N PHE A 95 2.44 -1.18 -8.63
CA PHE A 95 1.83 0.01 -8.02
C PHE A 95 2.36 1.23 -8.75
N LYS A 96 1.47 2.10 -9.22
CA LYS A 96 1.83 3.32 -9.95
C LYS A 96 1.07 4.52 -9.44
N GLY A 97 1.66 5.70 -9.61
CA GLY A 97 0.96 6.96 -9.38
C GLY A 97 0.65 7.26 -7.93
N PHE A 98 1.50 6.85 -7.00
CA PHE A 98 1.27 7.09 -5.58
C PHE A 98 2.17 8.21 -5.04
N ALA A 99 1.64 8.94 -4.05
CA ALA A 99 2.37 10.04 -3.43
C ALA A 99 3.43 9.54 -2.46
N GLN A 100 4.43 10.38 -2.18
CA GLN A 100 5.51 10.10 -1.24
C GLN A 100 6.21 8.75 -1.54
N ALA A 101 6.48 8.54 -2.82
CA ALA A 101 6.97 7.25 -3.32
C ALA A 101 8.22 6.77 -2.59
N LYS A 102 9.17 7.66 -2.32
CA LYS A 102 10.42 7.30 -1.65
C LYS A 102 10.16 6.68 -0.28
N ARG A 103 9.28 7.32 0.51
CA ARG A 103 8.93 6.85 1.85
C ARG A 103 8.14 5.55 1.81
N VAL A 104 7.16 5.48 0.90
CA VAL A 104 6.32 4.30 0.73
C VAL A 104 7.16 3.09 0.32
N ILE A 105 8.01 3.27 -0.69
CA ILE A 105 8.88 2.19 -1.18
C ILE A 105 9.81 1.71 -0.06
N ALA A 106 10.41 2.64 0.69
CA ALA A 106 11.31 2.27 1.78
C ALA A 106 10.60 1.45 2.85
N CYS A 107 9.41 1.86 3.24
CA CYS A 107 8.64 1.16 4.28
C CYS A 107 8.19 -0.23 3.83
N ILE A 108 7.72 -0.36 2.60
CA ILE A 108 7.29 -1.66 2.07
C ILE A 108 8.49 -2.60 1.93
N THR A 109 9.61 -2.09 1.43
CA THR A 109 10.84 -2.87 1.29
C THR A 109 11.33 -3.38 2.65
N GLU A 110 11.30 -2.51 3.65
CA GLU A 110 11.65 -2.90 5.03
C GLU A 110 10.76 -4.02 5.53
N SER A 111 9.46 -3.93 5.28
CA SER A 111 8.50 -4.96 5.69
C SER A 111 8.74 -6.29 4.99
N CYS A 112 9.20 -6.27 3.74
CA CYS A 112 9.54 -7.50 3.01
C CYS A 112 10.77 -8.20 3.59
N ASN A 113 11.68 -7.42 4.18
CA ASN A 113 12.94 -7.92 4.72
C ASN A 113 12.89 -8.21 6.22
N ALA A 114 11.75 -8.01 6.83
CA ALA A 114 11.60 -8.20 8.28
C ALA A 114 11.53 -9.68 8.68
#